data_e92717fe459d6d056205d45f6c23752b
#
_entry.id   e92717fe459d6d056205d45f6c23752b
#
_cell.length_a   1.000
_cell.length_b   1.000
_cell.length_c   1.000
_cell.angle_alpha   90.00
_cell.angle_beta   90.00
_cell.angle_gamma   90.00
#
_symmetry.space_group_name_H-M   'P 1'
#
loop_
_entity.id
_entity.type
_entity.pdbx_description
1 polymer ?
#
loop_
_entity_poly.entity_id
_entity_poly.type
_entity_poly.pdbx_seq_one_letter_code
_entity_poly.pdbx_strand_id
1 'polypeptide(L)'
;MNGGILLSAPLYQMIYTDLKKQIEKGNYEINDLLPTEKELAALYSVSTITAKKALDLLKEEGYILRKPRKGSVIISNRKNESTF
;
A
#
# COMPACT_ATOMS: atom_id res chain seq x y z
N MET A 1 -13.13 23.59 10.58
CA MET A 1 -12.82 22.98 10.41
C MET A 1 -12.95 22.04 10.29
N ASN A 2 -13.22 21.78 10.10
CA ASN A 2 -13.32 20.98 9.99
C ASN A 2 -12.56 20.00 10.05
N GLY A 3 -11.91 19.95 10.77
CA GLY A 3 -10.97 18.91 10.98
C GLY A 3 -11.59 17.58 11.13
N GLY A 4 -12.74 17.51 11.61
CA GLY A 4 -13.40 16.25 11.76
C GLY A 4 -13.50 15.47 10.48
N ILE A 5 -13.57 16.17 9.40
CA ILE A 5 -13.67 15.49 8.14
C ILE A 5 -12.42 14.74 7.83
N LEU A 6 -11.29 15.30 8.20
CA LEU A 6 -10.05 14.63 7.94
C LEU A 6 -9.93 13.36 8.73
N LEU A 7 -10.59 13.33 9.87
CA LEU A 7 -10.47 12.16 10.71
C LEU A 7 -11.25 11.00 10.18
N SER A 8 -12.04 11.20 9.17
CA SER A 8 -12.85 10.11 8.69
C SER A 8 -12.12 9.19 7.74
N ALA A 9 -10.93 9.52 7.33
CA ALA A 9 -10.20 8.64 6.44
C ALA A 9 -9.76 7.38 7.19
N PRO A 10 -10.10 6.21 6.69
CA PRO A 10 -9.70 4.98 7.37
C PRO A 10 -8.18 4.82 7.35
N LEU A 11 -7.66 4.25 8.41
CA LEU A 11 -6.21 4.05 8.50
C LEU A 11 -5.65 3.25 7.36
N TYR A 12 -6.37 2.22 6.91
CA TYR A 12 -5.85 1.41 5.83
C TYR A 12 -5.71 2.22 4.54
N GLN A 13 -6.57 3.21 4.33
CA GLN A 13 -6.45 4.04 3.15
C GLN A 13 -5.22 4.94 3.21
N MET A 14 -4.87 5.40 4.39
CA MET A 14 -3.67 6.20 4.56
C MET A 14 -2.43 5.37 4.23
N ILE A 15 -2.39 4.14 4.69
CA ILE A 15 -1.28 3.25 4.41
C ILE A 15 -1.22 2.95 2.91
N TYR A 16 -2.38 2.64 2.34
CA TYR A 16 -2.46 2.38 0.91
C TYR A 16 -1.93 3.56 0.10
N THR A 17 -2.38 4.75 0.44
CA THR A 17 -1.96 5.94 -0.28
C THR A 17 -0.46 6.18 -0.16
N ASP A 18 0.06 5.99 1.04
CA ASP A 18 1.48 6.17 1.26
C ASP A 18 2.32 5.16 0.48
N LEU A 19 1.95 3.90 0.53
CA LEU A 19 2.67 2.87 -0.21
C LEU A 19 2.56 3.09 -1.71
N LYS A 20 1.37 3.47 -2.17
CA LYS A 20 1.18 3.74 -3.58
C LYS A 20 2.10 4.85 -4.05
N LYS A 21 2.19 5.92 -3.27
CA LYS A 21 3.09 7.02 -3.61
C LYS A 21 4.54 6.55 -3.67
N GLN A 22 4.95 5.73 -2.75
CA GLN A 22 6.32 5.26 -2.74
C GLN A 22 6.62 4.36 -3.94
N ILE A 23 5.66 3.56 -4.33
CA ILE A 23 5.82 2.72 -5.51
C ILE A 23 5.93 3.61 -6.75
N GLU A 24 5.06 4.59 -6.86
CA GLU A 24 5.04 5.46 -8.03
C GLU A 24 6.25 6.37 -8.12
N LYS A 25 6.82 6.71 -6.98
CA LYS A 25 8.02 7.53 -6.97
C LYS A 25 9.28 6.74 -7.29
N GLY A 26 9.18 5.44 -7.34
CA GLY A 26 10.35 4.63 -7.65
C GLY A 26 11.13 4.18 -6.44
N ASN A 27 10.59 4.32 -5.24
CA ASN A 27 11.25 3.82 -4.06
C ASN A 27 11.23 2.29 -4.01
N TYR A 28 10.36 1.68 -4.77
CA TYR A 28 10.32 0.24 -4.94
C TYR A 28 10.36 -0.06 -6.42
N GLU A 29 11.01 -1.15 -6.77
CA GLU A 29 11.09 -1.55 -8.16
C GLU A 29 10.24 -2.78 -8.42
N ILE A 30 9.98 -3.08 -9.67
CA ILE A 30 9.27 -4.29 -10.03
C ILE A 30 10.03 -5.47 -9.45
N ASN A 31 9.30 -6.39 -8.88
CA ASN A 31 9.82 -7.58 -8.22
C ASN A 31 10.34 -7.37 -6.79
N ASP A 32 10.34 -6.12 -6.32
CA ASP A 32 10.67 -5.90 -4.92
C ASP A 32 9.56 -6.38 -4.03
N LEU A 33 9.91 -6.66 -2.78
CA LEU A 33 8.93 -7.03 -1.77
C LEU A 33 8.57 -5.83 -0.93
N LEU A 34 7.29 -5.67 -0.66
CA LEU A 34 6.85 -4.69 0.31
C LEU A 34 7.02 -5.27 1.72
N PRO A 35 7.00 -4.42 2.73
CA PRO A 35 6.98 -4.94 4.10
C PRO A 35 5.78 -5.86 4.30
N THR A 36 5.93 -6.81 5.20
CA THR A 36 4.85 -7.74 5.49
C THR A 36 3.74 -7.07 6.27
N GLU A 37 2.61 -7.76 6.43
CA GLU A 37 1.51 -7.24 7.23
C GLU A 37 1.98 -6.91 8.65
N LYS A 38 2.77 -7.78 9.23
CA LYS A 38 3.28 -7.53 10.57
C LYS A 38 4.20 -6.34 10.63
N GLU A 39 5.06 -6.22 9.64
CA GLU A 39 5.97 -5.08 9.58
C GLU A 39 5.23 -3.79 9.39
N LEU A 40 4.23 -3.79 8.52
CA LEU A 40 3.44 -2.59 8.29
C LEU A 40 2.65 -2.23 9.53
N ALA A 41 2.10 -3.24 10.21
CA ALA A 41 1.35 -2.98 11.43
C ALA A 41 2.23 -2.28 12.45
N ALA A 42 3.47 -2.72 12.58
CA ALA A 42 4.41 -2.11 13.51
C ALA A 42 4.80 -0.71 13.06
N LEU A 43 5.10 -0.56 11.77
CA LEU A 43 5.52 0.73 11.26
C LEU A 43 4.46 1.81 11.41
N TYR A 44 3.22 1.45 11.17
CA TYR A 44 2.15 2.45 11.21
C TYR A 44 1.36 2.40 12.50
N SER A 45 1.73 1.55 13.42
CA SER A 45 1.03 1.41 14.70
C SER A 45 -0.44 1.08 14.53
N VAL A 46 -0.72 0.12 13.69
CA VAL A 46 -2.07 -0.33 13.44
C VAL A 46 -2.14 -1.84 13.59
N SER A 47 -3.34 -2.39 13.50
CA SER A 47 -3.49 -3.83 13.58
C SER A 47 -3.04 -4.49 12.28
N THR A 48 -2.76 -5.79 12.33
CA THR A 48 -2.39 -6.51 11.12
C THR A 48 -3.57 -6.58 10.16
N ILE A 49 -4.79 -6.56 10.68
CA ILE A 49 -5.96 -6.55 9.82
C ILE A 49 -6.02 -5.27 9.00
N THR A 50 -5.70 -4.15 9.63
CA THR A 50 -5.65 -2.87 8.93
C THR A 50 -4.57 -2.88 7.85
N ALA A 51 -3.40 -3.40 8.20
CA ALA A 51 -2.31 -3.50 7.23
C ALA A 51 -2.70 -4.41 6.07
N LYS A 52 -3.37 -5.51 6.37
CA LYS A 52 -3.82 -6.43 5.33
C LYS A 52 -4.77 -5.75 4.37
N LYS A 53 -5.70 -4.94 4.89
CA LYS A 53 -6.63 -4.23 4.01
C LYS A 53 -5.91 -3.31 3.05
N ALA A 54 -4.88 -2.64 3.50
CA ALA A 54 -4.11 -1.76 2.63
C ALA A 54 -3.43 -2.55 1.52
N LEU A 55 -2.84 -3.68 1.86
CA LEU A 55 -2.20 -4.51 0.86
C LEU A 55 -3.22 -5.11 -0.12
N ASP A 56 -4.38 -5.49 0.39
CA ASP A 56 -5.43 -6.02 -0.47
C ASP A 56 -5.87 -4.97 -1.48
N LEU A 57 -5.93 -3.72 -1.07
CA LEU A 57 -6.32 -2.66 -1.98
C LEU A 57 -5.26 -2.45 -3.07
N LEU A 58 -3.99 -2.50 -2.69
CA LEU A 58 -2.92 -2.41 -3.69
C LEU A 58 -2.99 -3.57 -4.66
N LYS A 59 -3.34 -4.74 -4.17
CA LYS A 59 -3.48 -5.90 -5.02
C LYS A 59 -4.63 -5.71 -6.00
N GLU A 60 -5.76 -5.22 -5.52
CA GLU A 60 -6.91 -4.99 -6.38
C GLU A 60 -6.63 -3.96 -7.45
N GLU A 61 -5.79 -3.00 -7.14
CA GLU A 61 -5.45 -1.97 -8.10
C GLU A 61 -4.34 -2.40 -9.05
N GLY A 62 -3.78 -3.58 -8.84
CA GLY A 62 -2.80 -4.11 -9.77
C GLY A 62 -1.37 -3.72 -9.51
N TYR A 63 -1.06 -3.18 -8.34
CA TYR A 63 0.31 -2.81 -8.02
C TYR A 63 1.13 -3.99 -7.52
N ILE A 64 0.49 -4.96 -6.88
CA ILE A 64 1.22 -6.07 -6.27
C ILE A 64 0.50 -7.40 -6.48
N LEU A 65 1.27 -8.47 -6.32
CA LEU A 65 0.72 -9.81 -6.17
C LEU A 65 1.00 -10.26 -4.76
N ARG A 66 0.07 -10.98 -4.16
CA ARG A 66 0.25 -11.54 -2.83
C ARG A 66 0.65 -12.99 -2.99
N LYS A 67 1.89 -13.32 -2.68
CA LYS A 67 2.39 -14.69 -2.85
C LYS A 67 2.53 -15.36 -1.51
N PRO A 68 1.95 -16.56 -1.35
CA PRO A 68 2.05 -17.27 -0.08
C PRO A 68 3.49 -17.45 0.32
N ARG A 69 3.79 -17.18 1.57
CA ARG A 69 5.11 -17.34 2.14
C ARG A 69 6.15 -16.38 1.64
N LYS A 70 5.92 -15.71 0.52
CA LYS A 70 6.88 -14.76 0.02
C LYS A 70 6.49 -13.34 0.37
N GLY A 71 5.20 -13.04 0.39
CA GLY A 71 4.74 -11.72 0.71
C GLY A 71 4.18 -10.99 -0.50
N SER A 72 4.25 -9.67 -0.47
CA SER A 72 3.66 -8.84 -1.51
C SER A 72 4.75 -8.37 -2.46
N VAL A 73 4.61 -8.76 -3.71
CA VAL A 73 5.62 -8.47 -4.73
C VAL A 73 5.12 -7.38 -5.65
N ILE A 74 5.94 -6.38 -5.90
CA ILE A 74 5.57 -5.28 -6.79
C ILE A 74 5.53 -5.78 -8.22
N ILE A 75 4.41 -5.54 -8.91
CA ILE A 75 4.29 -5.93 -10.31
C ILE A 75 4.04 -4.76 -11.23
N SER A 76 3.75 -3.59 -10.70
CA SER A 76 3.50 -2.44 -11.55
C SER A 76 3.80 -1.17 -10.76
N ASN A 77 4.38 -0.19 -11.40
CA ASN A 77 4.53 1.09 -10.74
C ASN A 77 3.59 2.14 -11.32
N ARG A 78 2.96 1.88 -12.43
CA ARG A 78 1.89 2.70 -12.99
C ARG A 78 2.06 4.17 -12.92
N LYS A 79 3.31 4.59 -12.95
CA LYS A 79 3.56 5.93 -12.70
C LYS A 79 3.08 6.88 -13.73
N ASN A 80 3.07 6.53 -14.93
CA ASN A 80 2.72 7.42 -15.98
C ASN A 80 1.65 6.95 -16.87
N GLU A 81 0.74 6.18 -16.36
CA GLU A 81 -0.19 5.66 -17.23
C GLU A 81 -1.13 6.59 -17.79
N SER A 82 -1.17 7.75 -17.30
CA SER A 82 -2.11 8.71 -17.87
C SER A 82 -1.57 9.37 -19.07
N THR A 83 -0.48 8.98 -19.57
CA THR A 83 0.12 9.68 -20.64
C THR A 83 -0.58 9.56 -21.92
N PHE A 84 -1.61 9.10 -21.98
CA PHE A 84 -2.26 9.19 -23.19
C PHE A 84 -3.62 9.06 -23.01
#